data_aecfcc46b4dc906cb03bd9969375792f
#
_entry.id   aecfcc46b4dc906cb03bd9969375792f
#
_cell.length_a   1.000
_cell.length_b   1.000
_cell.length_c   1.000
_cell.angle_alpha   90.00
_cell.angle_beta   90.00
_cell.angle_gamma   90.00
#
_symmetry.space_group_name_H-M   'P 1'
#
loop_
_entity.id
_entity.type
_entity.pdbx_description
1 polymer ?
#
loop_
_entity_poly.entity_id
_entity_poly.type
_entity_poly.pdbx_seq_one_letter_code
_entity_poly.pdbx_strand_id
1 'polypeptide(L)'
;RLHPLVCTAYNADFDGDQMAVHVPLSAEAQAEARMLMLAAQNILNPKDGKPVVTPSQDMVLGNYYLTLEREDAVGEGSVFKDVNEVYMAYYNGYVHFHTRIAIYAGSLNNPTFTEEQNKKLLITTVGKVIFNEILPESFPYINEPTKTNLEEKTPDKYFVDPSIDVKAHIKEQPLIRPFVKSFLGSIIAEVFKRFKITETSKMLDRLKDLGFHYSTKAGITVGVADIVVLGEKEKILSDAQKKVDTVMKQFRRGLITEDERYDRVISIWSGAKDTIQGKLMESLDKRNPIFMMSDSGARGNASNFTQLAGMRGLMANPAGRIIELPIKSSFREGLTVQEYFISTHGARKGLADTALKTADSGYLTRRLVDVAQDV
;
A
#
# COMPACT_ATOMS: atom_id res chain seq x y z
N ARG A 1 16.33 12.29 -18.39
CA ARG A 1 15.56 11.33 -17.58
C ARG A 1 14.99 12.05 -16.35
N LEU A 2 13.78 11.71 -15.95
CA LEU A 2 13.15 12.25 -14.75
C LEU A 2 13.27 11.23 -13.61
N HIS A 3 13.59 11.71 -12.41
CA HIS A 3 13.68 10.85 -11.23
C HIS A 3 12.27 10.34 -10.83
N PRO A 4 12.03 9.03 -10.63
CA PRO A 4 10.69 8.50 -10.37
C PRO A 4 9.99 9.10 -9.16
N LEU A 5 10.71 9.47 -8.11
CA LEU A 5 10.12 10.03 -6.90
C LEU A 5 9.54 11.44 -7.06
N VAL A 6 9.92 12.19 -8.10
CA VAL A 6 9.36 13.53 -8.37
C VAL A 6 8.14 13.49 -9.30
N CYS A 7 7.80 12.34 -9.86
CA CYS A 7 6.63 12.19 -10.75
C CYS A 7 5.33 12.63 -10.05
N THR A 8 5.17 12.33 -8.77
CA THR A 8 3.99 12.74 -7.99
C THR A 8 3.87 14.26 -7.88
N ALA A 9 4.97 14.97 -7.66
CA ALA A 9 5.00 16.43 -7.55
C ALA A 9 4.69 17.13 -8.89
N TYR A 10 5.19 16.58 -9.99
CA TYR A 10 4.90 17.07 -11.34
C TYR A 10 3.56 16.56 -11.90
N ASN A 11 2.90 15.63 -11.22
CA ASN A 11 1.77 14.87 -11.77
C ASN A 11 2.10 14.30 -13.16
N ALA A 12 3.32 13.77 -13.32
CA ALA A 12 3.84 13.25 -14.59
C ALA A 12 3.80 11.73 -14.60
N ASP A 13 3.49 11.19 -15.77
CA ASP A 13 3.67 9.78 -16.09
C ASP A 13 4.52 9.62 -17.38
N PHE A 14 4.74 8.40 -17.83
CA PHE A 14 5.60 8.13 -18.97
C PHE A 14 4.81 7.64 -20.20
N ASP A 15 3.58 8.08 -20.36
CA ASP A 15 2.69 7.73 -21.48
C ASP A 15 2.76 8.71 -22.66
N GLY A 16 3.66 9.68 -22.60
CA GLY A 16 3.86 10.69 -23.66
C GLY A 16 3.83 12.13 -23.18
N ASP A 17 3.88 12.35 -21.85
CA ASP A 17 3.94 13.68 -21.27
C ASP A 17 5.14 14.48 -21.78
N GLN A 18 4.91 15.75 -22.07
CA GLN A 18 5.93 16.69 -22.49
C GLN A 18 6.32 17.63 -21.36
N MET A 19 7.62 17.88 -21.21
CA MET A 19 8.17 18.84 -20.26
C MET A 19 9.14 19.78 -20.94
N ALA A 20 9.10 21.06 -20.54
CA ALA A 20 10.09 22.04 -20.97
C ALA A 20 11.33 22.00 -20.09
N VAL A 21 12.49 22.23 -20.66
CA VAL A 21 13.75 22.39 -19.95
C VAL A 21 14.18 23.84 -20.02
N HIS A 22 14.39 24.47 -18.86
CA HIS A 22 14.83 25.86 -18.74
C HIS A 22 16.24 25.91 -18.16
N VAL A 23 17.09 26.74 -18.75
CA VAL A 23 18.45 26.98 -18.27
C VAL A 23 18.51 28.38 -17.65
N PRO A 24 18.68 28.54 -16.35
CA PRO A 24 18.81 29.85 -15.72
C PRO A 24 20.13 30.51 -16.14
N LEU A 25 20.07 31.75 -16.64
CA LEU A 25 21.23 32.47 -17.17
C LEU A 25 21.86 33.42 -16.15
N SER A 26 21.05 34.11 -15.31
CA SER A 26 21.60 35.05 -14.33
C SER A 26 22.03 34.34 -13.04
N ALA A 27 22.94 34.95 -12.29
CA ALA A 27 23.41 34.42 -11.01
C ALA A 27 22.27 34.31 -9.99
N GLU A 28 21.36 35.28 -9.97
CA GLU A 28 20.19 35.28 -9.10
C GLU A 28 19.25 34.12 -9.45
N ALA A 29 18.93 33.93 -10.74
CA ALA A 29 18.07 32.81 -11.18
C ALA A 29 18.70 31.44 -10.86
N GLN A 30 20.04 31.33 -10.98
CA GLN A 30 20.74 30.09 -10.60
C GLN A 30 20.68 29.85 -9.08
N ALA A 31 20.81 30.90 -8.27
CA ALA A 31 20.68 30.80 -6.83
C ALA A 31 19.27 30.38 -6.41
N GLU A 32 18.23 31.02 -6.97
CA GLU A 32 16.84 30.66 -6.71
C GLU A 32 16.53 29.20 -7.12
N ALA A 33 17.00 28.78 -8.29
CA ALA A 33 16.82 27.39 -8.75
C ALA A 33 17.46 26.38 -7.76
N ARG A 34 18.62 26.65 -7.22
CA ARG A 34 19.32 25.78 -6.26
C ARG A 34 18.72 25.82 -4.86
N MET A 35 18.31 26.99 -4.39
CA MET A 35 17.88 27.19 -3.01
C MET A 35 16.39 26.93 -2.83
N LEU A 36 15.56 27.25 -3.81
CA LEU A 36 14.08 27.20 -3.70
C LEU A 36 13.47 26.07 -4.54
N MET A 37 13.97 25.81 -5.77
CA MET A 37 13.31 24.90 -6.71
C MET A 37 13.83 23.47 -6.70
N LEU A 38 15.03 23.24 -6.15
CA LEU A 38 15.64 21.91 -6.16
C LEU A 38 14.74 20.91 -5.43
N ALA A 39 14.42 19.77 -6.06
CA ALA A 39 13.52 18.74 -5.51
C ALA A 39 13.97 18.23 -4.13
N ALA A 40 15.28 18.13 -3.88
CA ALA A 40 15.81 17.75 -2.58
C ALA A 40 15.44 18.75 -1.45
N GLN A 41 15.21 20.01 -1.76
CA GLN A 41 14.78 21.03 -0.81
C GLN A 41 13.27 20.96 -0.53
N ASN A 42 12.49 20.38 -1.44
CA ASN A 42 11.03 20.33 -1.42
C ASN A 42 10.49 18.93 -1.16
N ILE A 43 11.02 18.24 -0.16
CA ILE A 43 10.60 16.90 0.23
C ILE A 43 9.20 16.91 0.85
N LEU A 44 8.86 17.95 1.59
CA LEU A 44 7.56 18.09 2.26
C LEU A 44 6.58 18.94 1.44
N ASN A 45 5.33 18.55 1.48
CA ASN A 45 4.24 19.29 0.87
C ASN A 45 3.89 20.52 1.71
N PRO A 46 3.87 21.74 1.17
CA PRO A 46 3.50 22.94 1.91
C PRO A 46 2.07 22.95 2.44
N LYS A 47 1.18 22.16 1.83
CA LYS A 47 -0.23 22.08 2.22
C LYS A 47 -0.45 21.43 3.59
N ASP A 48 0.28 20.36 3.93
CA ASP A 48 0.04 19.54 5.12
C ASP A 48 1.32 19.08 5.85
N GLY A 49 2.48 19.49 5.34
CA GLY A 49 3.78 19.10 5.91
C GLY A 49 4.14 17.63 5.78
N LYS A 50 3.37 16.86 5.01
CA LYS A 50 3.66 15.44 4.75
C LYS A 50 4.63 15.30 3.58
N PRO A 51 5.41 14.21 3.53
CA PRO A 51 6.29 13.96 2.39
C PRO A 51 5.53 13.89 1.07
N VAL A 52 5.91 14.70 0.08
CA VAL A 52 5.46 14.60 -1.32
C VAL A 52 6.23 13.51 -2.03
N VAL A 53 7.53 13.42 -1.73
CA VAL A 53 8.45 12.46 -2.32
C VAL A 53 8.29 11.14 -1.59
N THR A 54 7.36 10.31 -2.06
CA THR A 54 7.07 8.99 -1.48
C THR A 54 7.20 7.90 -2.54
N PRO A 55 7.65 6.70 -2.16
CA PRO A 55 7.69 5.57 -3.09
C PRO A 55 6.29 5.21 -3.60
N SER A 56 6.24 4.72 -4.83
CA SER A 56 5.00 4.31 -5.50
C SER A 56 5.20 3.00 -6.26
N GLN A 57 4.09 2.32 -6.58
CA GLN A 57 4.05 1.14 -7.44
C GLN A 57 5.14 0.11 -7.10
N ASP A 58 6.05 -0.19 -8.02
CA ASP A 58 7.09 -1.22 -7.85
C ASP A 58 8.05 -0.95 -6.69
N MET A 59 8.31 0.33 -6.39
CA MET A 59 9.14 0.67 -5.23
C MET A 59 8.46 0.25 -3.92
N VAL A 60 7.15 0.44 -3.81
CA VAL A 60 6.38 -0.01 -2.63
C VAL A 60 6.31 -1.52 -2.59
N LEU A 61 5.99 -2.15 -3.72
CA LEU A 61 5.81 -3.60 -3.81
C LEU A 61 7.10 -4.36 -3.46
N GLY A 62 8.26 -3.88 -3.94
CA GLY A 62 9.56 -4.47 -3.63
C GLY A 62 9.92 -4.38 -2.15
N ASN A 63 9.71 -3.22 -1.52
CA ASN A 63 9.95 -3.06 -0.08
C ASN A 63 8.94 -3.86 0.78
N TYR A 64 7.69 -3.95 0.35
CA TYR A 64 6.69 -4.79 0.99
C TYR A 64 7.09 -6.28 0.94
N TYR A 65 7.46 -6.76 -0.25
CA TYR A 65 7.88 -8.14 -0.45
C TYR A 65 9.14 -8.48 0.36
N LEU A 66 10.12 -7.59 0.41
CA LEU A 66 11.34 -7.76 1.19
C LEU A 66 11.06 -7.94 2.69
N THR A 67 10.10 -7.20 3.23
CA THR A 67 9.79 -7.18 4.67
C THR A 67 8.69 -8.16 5.09
N LEU A 68 8.18 -8.98 4.17
CA LEU A 68 7.22 -10.03 4.43
C LEU A 68 7.86 -11.13 5.31
N GLU A 69 7.11 -11.67 6.25
CA GLU A 69 7.51 -12.82 7.05
C GLU A 69 6.84 -14.10 6.57
N ARG A 70 7.55 -15.22 6.63
CA ARG A 70 7.05 -16.57 6.35
C ARG A 70 7.25 -17.49 7.52
N GLU A 71 6.23 -18.28 7.82
CA GLU A 71 6.34 -19.45 8.71
C GLU A 71 7.00 -20.60 7.97
N ASP A 72 7.70 -21.46 8.72
CA ASP A 72 8.38 -22.66 8.24
C ASP A 72 9.30 -22.41 7.02
N ALA A 73 9.89 -21.22 6.94
CA ALA A 73 10.85 -20.90 5.89
C ALA A 73 12.18 -21.65 6.13
N VAL A 74 12.91 -21.90 5.03
CA VAL A 74 14.23 -22.57 5.10
C VAL A 74 15.16 -21.79 6.04
N GLY A 75 15.73 -22.48 7.04
CA GLY A 75 16.63 -21.88 8.02
C GLY A 75 15.95 -21.08 9.12
N GLU A 76 14.63 -21.23 9.34
CA GLU A 76 13.93 -20.53 10.42
C GLU A 76 14.49 -20.85 11.80
N GLY A 77 14.74 -19.80 12.58
CA GLY A 77 15.33 -19.90 13.90
C GLY A 77 16.86 -19.99 13.93
N SER A 78 17.53 -19.82 12.78
CA SER A 78 18.99 -19.73 12.73
C SER A 78 19.49 -18.50 13.48
N VAL A 79 20.59 -18.66 14.21
CA VAL A 79 21.24 -17.60 14.99
C VAL A 79 22.51 -17.18 14.29
N PHE A 80 22.69 -15.88 14.08
CA PHE A 80 23.84 -15.30 13.40
C PHE A 80 24.58 -14.33 14.30
N LYS A 81 25.91 -14.32 14.13
CA LYS A 81 26.80 -13.46 14.90
C LYS A 81 26.73 -12.01 14.44
N ASP A 82 26.75 -11.81 13.13
CA ASP A 82 26.76 -10.48 12.52
C ASP A 82 26.01 -10.45 11.19
N VAL A 83 25.87 -9.25 10.62
CA VAL A 83 25.18 -9.01 9.34
C VAL A 83 25.89 -9.72 8.16
N ASN A 84 27.23 -9.82 8.18
CA ASN A 84 27.99 -10.47 7.11
C ASN A 84 27.67 -11.97 7.06
N GLU A 85 27.54 -12.61 8.21
CA GLU A 85 27.16 -14.02 8.31
C GLU A 85 25.73 -14.24 7.77
N VAL A 86 24.78 -13.32 8.05
CA VAL A 86 23.43 -13.35 7.47
C VAL A 86 23.48 -13.28 5.95
N TYR A 87 24.29 -12.38 5.38
CA TYR A 87 24.46 -12.29 3.94
C TYR A 87 25.09 -13.54 3.32
N MET A 88 26.12 -14.09 3.97
CA MET A 88 26.74 -15.35 3.51
C MET A 88 25.74 -16.50 3.51
N ALA A 89 24.94 -16.63 4.56
CA ALA A 89 23.91 -17.65 4.66
C ALA A 89 22.82 -17.45 3.58
N TYR A 90 22.43 -16.21 3.33
CA TYR A 90 21.47 -15.88 2.27
C TYR A 90 22.01 -16.21 0.87
N TYR A 91 23.23 -15.78 0.52
CA TYR A 91 23.81 -16.06 -0.80
C TYR A 91 24.08 -17.55 -1.04
N ASN A 92 24.33 -18.32 0.01
CA ASN A 92 24.50 -19.78 -0.07
C ASN A 92 23.15 -20.54 0.01
N GLY A 93 22.02 -19.85 0.13
CA GLY A 93 20.68 -20.45 0.13
C GLY A 93 20.30 -21.17 1.43
N TYR A 94 21.04 -20.97 2.51
CA TYR A 94 20.70 -21.53 3.83
C TYR A 94 19.49 -20.83 4.47
N VAL A 95 19.27 -19.56 4.14
CA VAL A 95 18.12 -18.76 4.58
C VAL A 95 17.55 -17.96 3.40
N HIS A 96 16.26 -17.66 3.46
CA HIS A 96 15.58 -16.78 2.51
C HIS A 96 15.35 -15.41 3.15
N PHE A 97 15.15 -14.34 2.36
CA PHE A 97 14.93 -13.02 2.93
C PHE A 97 13.64 -12.90 3.78
N HIS A 98 12.67 -13.81 3.62
CA HIS A 98 11.47 -13.88 4.46
C HIS A 98 11.65 -14.73 5.73
N THR A 99 12.82 -15.37 5.90
CA THR A 99 13.09 -16.25 7.03
C THR A 99 13.25 -15.45 8.30
N ARG A 100 12.56 -15.86 9.36
CA ARG A 100 12.74 -15.31 10.71
C ARG A 100 14.02 -15.88 11.32
N ILE A 101 14.92 -14.99 11.68
CA ILE A 101 16.27 -15.30 12.21
C ILE A 101 16.49 -14.54 13.51
N ALA A 102 17.51 -14.94 14.24
CA ALA A 102 18.03 -14.19 15.37
C ALA A 102 19.45 -13.70 15.07
N ILE A 103 19.76 -12.47 15.41
CA ILE A 103 21.08 -11.86 15.28
C ILE A 103 21.47 -11.20 16.59
N TYR A 104 22.76 -11.24 16.94
CA TYR A 104 23.24 -10.51 18.12
C TYR A 104 23.03 -9.01 17.93
N ALA A 105 22.23 -8.39 18.82
CA ALA A 105 21.86 -6.98 18.68
C ALA A 105 23.07 -6.05 18.69
N GLY A 106 24.09 -6.35 19.49
CA GLY A 106 25.33 -5.58 19.52
C GLY A 106 26.10 -5.55 18.19
N SER A 107 25.92 -6.53 17.31
CA SER A 107 26.58 -6.54 16.00
C SER A 107 25.98 -5.54 15.00
N LEU A 108 24.76 -5.08 15.24
CA LEU A 108 24.08 -4.09 14.42
C LEU A 108 24.58 -2.64 14.67
N ASN A 109 25.37 -2.44 15.73
CA ASN A 109 25.94 -1.14 16.11
C ASN A 109 24.92 0.00 16.13
N ASN A 110 23.65 -0.29 16.48
CA ASN A 110 22.62 0.72 16.51
C ASN A 110 22.65 1.49 17.84
N PRO A 111 22.87 2.82 17.83
CA PRO A 111 23.02 3.62 19.04
C PRO A 111 21.73 3.76 19.86
N THR A 112 20.58 3.35 19.31
CA THR A 112 19.30 3.37 20.03
C THR A 112 19.11 2.17 20.94
N PHE A 113 19.97 1.13 20.84
CA PHE A 113 19.92 -0.05 21.68
C PHE A 113 20.57 0.22 23.06
N THR A 114 19.94 -0.28 24.11
CA THR A 114 20.51 -0.22 25.45
C THR A 114 21.64 -1.25 25.60
N GLU A 115 22.51 -1.06 26.61
CA GLU A 115 23.59 -2.02 26.88
C GLU A 115 23.08 -3.44 27.17
N GLU A 116 21.90 -3.55 27.78
CA GLU A 116 21.25 -4.84 28.03
C GLU A 116 20.74 -5.48 26.76
N GLN A 117 20.14 -4.69 25.84
CA GLN A 117 19.67 -5.13 24.54
C GLN A 117 20.81 -5.61 23.65
N ASN A 118 21.98 -4.94 23.69
CA ASN A 118 23.17 -5.31 22.92
C ASN A 118 23.73 -6.70 23.28
N LYS A 119 23.45 -7.20 24.48
CA LYS A 119 23.85 -8.55 24.94
C LYS A 119 22.86 -9.65 24.50
N LYS A 120 21.70 -9.28 24.01
CA LYS A 120 20.61 -10.17 23.62
C LYS A 120 20.60 -10.45 22.12
N LEU A 121 19.83 -11.46 21.74
CA LEU A 121 19.52 -11.78 20.35
C LEU A 121 18.29 -10.97 19.93
N LEU A 122 18.37 -10.30 18.78
CA LEU A 122 17.24 -9.65 18.13
C LEU A 122 16.58 -10.61 17.14
N ILE A 123 15.29 -10.90 17.32
CA ILE A 123 14.50 -11.67 16.37
C ILE A 123 14.02 -10.71 15.27
N THR A 124 14.37 -11.05 14.04
CA THR A 124 14.05 -10.26 12.84
C THR A 124 13.99 -11.16 11.60
N THR A 125 13.90 -10.59 10.41
CA THR A 125 14.07 -11.35 9.16
C THR A 125 15.28 -10.85 8.39
N VAL A 126 15.83 -11.70 7.52
CA VAL A 126 16.93 -11.30 6.61
C VAL A 126 16.55 -10.06 5.82
N GLY A 127 15.31 -9.99 5.32
CA GLY A 127 14.82 -8.83 4.55
C GLY A 127 14.76 -7.54 5.37
N LYS A 128 14.41 -7.61 6.65
CA LYS A 128 14.41 -6.42 7.53
C LYS A 128 15.82 -5.98 7.89
N VAL A 129 16.79 -6.90 8.01
CA VAL A 129 18.21 -6.54 8.15
C VAL A 129 18.65 -5.72 6.95
N ILE A 130 18.39 -6.20 5.73
CA ILE A 130 18.71 -5.49 4.49
C ILE A 130 17.98 -4.14 4.41
N PHE A 131 16.71 -4.08 4.80
CA PHE A 131 15.95 -2.84 4.80
C PHE A 131 16.53 -1.78 5.76
N ASN A 132 16.97 -2.19 6.94
CA ASN A 132 17.50 -1.23 7.92
C ASN A 132 18.87 -0.65 7.51
N GLU A 133 19.62 -1.27 6.62
CA GLU A 133 20.89 -0.71 6.09
C GLU A 133 20.72 0.56 5.26
N ILE A 134 19.52 0.81 4.70
CA ILE A 134 19.27 2.04 3.96
C ILE A 134 18.98 3.24 4.88
N LEU A 135 18.64 2.97 6.14
CA LEU A 135 18.33 4.02 7.12
C LEU A 135 19.61 4.68 7.65
N PRO A 136 19.54 5.93 8.10
CA PRO A 136 20.67 6.58 8.78
C PRO A 136 21.09 5.81 10.04
N GLU A 137 22.39 5.75 10.34
CA GLU A 137 22.97 4.97 11.46
C GLU A 137 22.34 5.25 12.82
N SER A 138 21.92 6.48 13.09
CA SER A 138 21.29 6.86 14.35
C SER A 138 19.76 6.69 14.37
N PHE A 139 19.19 6.08 13.34
CA PHE A 139 17.75 5.80 13.30
C PHE A 139 17.42 4.51 14.05
N PRO A 140 16.27 4.42 14.77
CA PRO A 140 15.86 3.18 15.41
C PRO A 140 15.76 2.04 14.41
N TYR A 141 16.19 0.84 14.82
CA TYR A 141 16.01 -0.36 14.01
C TYR A 141 14.51 -0.67 13.88
N ILE A 142 14.01 -0.70 12.64
CA ILE A 142 12.59 -0.94 12.36
C ILE A 142 12.35 -2.44 12.19
N ASN A 143 11.63 -3.04 13.14
CA ASN A 143 11.24 -4.44 13.10
C ASN A 143 9.74 -4.64 12.86
N GLU A 144 8.90 -3.70 13.34
CA GLU A 144 7.46 -3.72 13.13
C GLU A 144 6.92 -2.36 12.66
N PRO A 145 5.81 -2.33 11.89
CA PRO A 145 5.23 -1.09 11.38
C PRO A 145 4.35 -0.38 12.43
N THR A 146 4.93 -0.05 13.60
CA THR A 146 4.26 0.68 14.67
C THR A 146 4.86 2.07 14.87
N LYS A 147 4.07 3.00 15.40
CA LYS A 147 4.55 4.34 15.73
C LYS A 147 5.62 4.31 16.81
N THR A 148 5.45 3.45 17.81
CA THR A 148 6.42 3.29 18.91
C THR A 148 7.79 2.87 18.38
N ASN A 149 7.84 1.88 17.48
CA ASN A 149 9.11 1.46 16.87
C ASN A 149 9.74 2.55 16.00
N LEU A 150 8.93 3.41 15.37
CA LEU A 150 9.39 4.48 14.50
C LEU A 150 9.91 5.70 15.29
N GLU A 151 9.18 6.11 16.32
CA GLU A 151 9.43 7.35 17.05
C GLU A 151 10.36 7.17 18.26
N GLU A 152 10.37 6.00 18.88
CA GLU A 152 11.11 5.75 20.11
C GLU A 152 12.26 4.75 19.89
N LYS A 153 11.97 3.46 19.98
CA LYS A 153 12.94 2.37 19.90
C LYS A 153 12.31 1.07 19.41
N THR A 154 13.15 0.10 19.05
CA THR A 154 12.72 -1.26 18.79
C THR A 154 12.09 -1.88 20.05
N PRO A 155 10.88 -2.48 19.97
CA PRO A 155 10.20 -3.06 21.11
C PRO A 155 11.00 -4.16 21.79
N ASP A 156 11.01 -4.17 23.12
CA ASP A 156 11.80 -5.11 23.93
C ASP A 156 11.40 -6.59 23.74
N LYS A 157 10.17 -6.85 23.29
CA LYS A 157 9.65 -8.20 22.99
C LYS A 157 10.43 -8.97 21.93
N TYR A 158 11.21 -8.27 21.09
CA TYR A 158 12.04 -8.90 20.06
C TYR A 158 13.46 -9.24 20.54
N PHE A 159 13.83 -8.82 21.76
CA PHE A 159 15.14 -9.12 22.35
C PHE A 159 15.02 -10.32 23.26
N VAL A 160 15.67 -11.41 22.89
CA VAL A 160 15.60 -12.71 23.59
C VAL A 160 16.98 -13.09 24.12
N ASP A 161 17.01 -13.71 25.28
CA ASP A 161 18.28 -14.16 25.86
C ASP A 161 18.88 -15.32 25.03
N PRO A 162 20.21 -15.36 24.85
CA PRO A 162 20.88 -16.40 24.05
C PRO A 162 20.67 -17.84 24.54
N SER A 163 20.19 -18.02 25.78
CA SER A 163 19.95 -19.32 26.38
C SER A 163 18.62 -19.96 25.98
N ILE A 164 17.73 -19.23 25.31
CA ILE A 164 16.39 -19.70 24.95
C ILE A 164 16.43 -20.38 23.58
N ASP A 165 15.62 -21.43 23.40
CA ASP A 165 15.39 -22.00 22.06
C ASP A 165 14.68 -21.02 21.15
N VAL A 166 15.45 -20.37 20.29
CA VAL A 166 14.99 -19.35 19.35
C VAL A 166 13.90 -19.90 18.42
N LYS A 167 14.03 -21.15 17.99
CA LYS A 167 13.08 -21.76 17.05
C LYS A 167 11.71 -21.99 17.69
N ALA A 168 11.67 -22.43 18.93
CA ALA A 168 10.42 -22.60 19.68
C ALA A 168 9.78 -21.25 19.95
N HIS A 169 10.56 -20.26 20.39
CA HIS A 169 10.07 -18.91 20.67
C HIS A 169 9.49 -18.20 19.44
N ILE A 170 10.14 -18.32 18.27
CA ILE A 170 9.66 -17.74 17.01
C ILE A 170 8.29 -18.33 16.62
N LYS A 171 8.06 -19.62 16.83
CA LYS A 171 6.78 -20.28 16.49
C LYS A 171 5.61 -19.79 17.33
N GLU A 172 5.86 -19.34 18.54
CA GLU A 172 4.84 -18.77 19.43
C GLU A 172 4.46 -17.32 19.05
N GLN A 173 5.33 -16.62 18.31
CA GLN A 173 5.09 -15.23 17.93
C GLN A 173 4.27 -15.13 16.62
N PRO A 174 3.25 -14.26 16.59
CA PRO A 174 2.50 -14.01 15.36
C PRO A 174 3.37 -13.35 14.29
N LEU A 175 3.04 -13.60 13.04
CA LEU A 175 3.68 -12.93 11.91
C LEU A 175 3.48 -11.41 11.97
N ILE A 176 4.55 -10.68 11.78
CA ILE A 176 4.53 -9.22 11.73
C ILE A 176 4.07 -8.76 10.35
N ARG A 177 3.24 -7.72 10.33
CA ARG A 177 2.77 -7.12 9.09
C ARG A 177 3.95 -6.50 8.31
N PRO A 178 4.03 -6.67 6.98
CA PRO A 178 5.07 -6.05 6.16
C PRO A 178 4.89 -4.54 6.05
N PHE A 179 5.90 -3.85 5.52
CA PHE A 179 5.91 -2.39 5.41
C PHE A 179 5.08 -1.93 4.22
N VAL A 180 3.94 -1.31 4.51
CA VAL A 180 3.00 -0.77 3.52
C VAL A 180 3.37 0.67 3.14
N LYS A 181 2.81 1.18 2.03
CA LYS A 181 3.07 2.53 1.52
C LYS A 181 2.92 3.64 2.56
N SER A 182 1.87 3.58 3.37
CA SER A 182 1.62 4.59 4.42
C SER A 182 2.71 4.59 5.48
N PHE A 183 3.21 3.41 5.86
CA PHE A 183 4.28 3.29 6.82
C PHE A 183 5.63 3.76 6.25
N LEU A 184 5.94 3.45 4.99
CA LEU A 184 7.12 4.00 4.31
C LEU A 184 7.08 5.54 4.28
N GLY A 185 5.92 6.13 4.04
CA GLY A 185 5.72 7.58 4.15
C GLY A 185 6.00 8.13 5.56
N SER A 186 5.60 7.38 6.59
CA SER A 186 5.89 7.76 7.99
C SER A 186 7.38 7.69 8.32
N ILE A 187 8.09 6.68 7.79
CA ILE A 187 9.57 6.58 7.92
C ILE A 187 10.22 7.82 7.31
N ILE A 188 9.84 8.22 6.11
CA ILE A 188 10.39 9.38 5.42
C ILE A 188 10.16 10.65 6.23
N ALA A 189 8.96 10.84 6.78
CA ALA A 189 8.62 11.99 7.61
C ALA A 189 9.50 12.06 8.87
N GLU A 190 9.69 10.94 9.57
CA GLU A 190 10.47 10.90 10.80
C GLU A 190 11.99 11.05 10.53
N VAL A 191 12.49 10.46 9.44
CA VAL A 191 13.89 10.66 9.00
C VAL A 191 14.12 12.14 8.66
N PHE A 192 13.21 12.78 7.94
CA PHE A 192 13.31 14.20 7.62
C PHE A 192 13.31 15.08 8.88
N LYS A 193 12.47 14.76 9.85
CA LYS A 193 12.39 15.47 11.12
C LYS A 193 13.70 15.42 11.90
N ARG A 194 14.38 14.27 11.93
CA ARG A 194 15.63 14.04 12.68
C ARG A 194 16.87 14.48 11.93
N PHE A 195 17.01 14.11 10.66
CA PHE A 195 18.25 14.21 9.87
C PHE A 195 18.22 15.30 8.79
N LYS A 196 17.06 16.00 8.62
CA LYS A 196 16.89 17.06 7.62
C LYS A 196 17.09 16.54 6.19
N ILE A 197 17.45 17.45 5.27
CA ILE A 197 17.40 17.25 3.82
C ILE A 197 18.43 16.22 3.34
N THR A 198 19.69 16.35 3.73
CA THR A 198 20.81 15.61 3.11
C THR A 198 20.70 14.10 3.30
N GLU A 199 20.49 13.65 4.52
CA GLU A 199 20.39 12.21 4.80
C GLU A 199 19.06 11.64 4.30
N THR A 200 17.97 12.42 4.36
CA THR A 200 16.68 11.99 3.81
C THR A 200 16.75 11.77 2.29
N SER A 201 17.42 12.65 1.57
CA SER A 201 17.62 12.54 0.13
C SER A 201 18.38 11.25 -0.24
N LYS A 202 19.50 10.98 0.46
CA LYS A 202 20.26 9.73 0.25
C LYS A 202 19.45 8.48 0.58
N MET A 203 18.70 8.51 1.69
CA MET A 203 17.85 7.41 2.09
C MET A 203 16.74 7.15 1.07
N LEU A 204 16.13 8.21 0.49
CA LEU A 204 15.12 8.08 -0.56
C LEU A 204 15.67 7.40 -1.82
N ASP A 205 16.90 7.74 -2.25
CA ASP A 205 17.54 7.09 -3.39
C ASP A 205 17.79 5.61 -3.11
N ARG A 206 18.32 5.27 -1.94
CA ARG A 206 18.53 3.88 -1.52
C ARG A 206 17.20 3.11 -1.43
N LEU A 207 16.15 3.73 -0.88
CA LEU A 207 14.81 3.13 -0.77
C LEU A 207 14.20 2.83 -2.14
N LYS A 208 14.38 3.74 -3.10
CA LYS A 208 13.98 3.56 -4.50
C LYS A 208 14.71 2.37 -5.13
N ASP A 209 16.03 2.35 -5.03
CA ASP A 209 16.87 1.31 -5.64
C ASP A 209 16.60 -0.06 -5.01
N LEU A 210 16.43 -0.12 -3.69
CA LEU A 210 16.05 -1.32 -2.96
C LEU A 210 14.69 -1.84 -3.43
N GLY A 211 13.69 -0.95 -3.55
CA GLY A 211 12.35 -1.30 -4.00
C GLY A 211 12.35 -1.89 -5.40
N PHE A 212 13.01 -1.27 -6.36
CA PHE A 212 13.11 -1.80 -7.72
C PHE A 212 13.89 -3.13 -7.78
N HIS A 213 14.98 -3.24 -7.03
CA HIS A 213 15.78 -4.47 -7.00
C HIS A 213 14.96 -5.66 -6.49
N TYR A 214 14.26 -5.50 -5.37
CA TYR A 214 13.48 -6.59 -4.79
C TYR A 214 12.15 -6.82 -5.49
N SER A 215 11.55 -5.84 -6.15
CA SER A 215 10.43 -6.04 -7.05
C SER A 215 10.84 -6.92 -8.25
N THR A 216 12.00 -6.67 -8.83
CA THR A 216 12.56 -7.50 -9.92
C THR A 216 12.83 -8.93 -9.45
N LYS A 217 13.45 -9.10 -8.26
CA LYS A 217 13.71 -10.43 -7.69
C LYS A 217 12.43 -11.19 -7.33
N ALA A 218 11.40 -10.48 -6.88
CA ALA A 218 10.11 -11.06 -6.54
C ALA A 218 9.41 -11.67 -7.74
N GLY A 219 9.57 -11.08 -8.94
CA GLY A 219 8.97 -11.57 -10.18
C GLY A 219 7.44 -11.66 -10.09
N ILE A 220 6.80 -10.74 -9.36
CA ILE A 220 5.36 -10.77 -9.13
C ILE A 220 4.63 -10.56 -10.44
N THR A 221 3.77 -11.51 -10.81
CA THR A 221 2.93 -11.45 -12.00
C THR A 221 1.50 -11.85 -11.64
N VAL A 222 0.54 -11.50 -12.48
CA VAL A 222 -0.88 -11.79 -12.27
C VAL A 222 -1.39 -12.69 -13.38
N GLY A 223 -1.94 -13.85 -12.99
CA GLY A 223 -2.65 -14.75 -13.87
C GLY A 223 -4.14 -14.81 -13.53
N VAL A 224 -4.95 -15.34 -14.44
CA VAL A 224 -6.39 -15.55 -14.20
C VAL A 224 -6.62 -16.50 -13.01
N ALA A 225 -5.70 -17.43 -12.76
CA ALA A 225 -5.78 -18.37 -11.64
C ALA A 225 -5.66 -17.67 -10.27
N ASP A 226 -4.97 -16.53 -10.21
CA ASP A 226 -4.78 -15.78 -8.96
C ASP A 226 -6.04 -15.04 -8.50
N ILE A 227 -7.02 -14.90 -9.38
CA ILE A 227 -8.33 -14.32 -9.05
C ILE A 227 -9.20 -15.43 -8.46
N VAL A 228 -9.12 -15.65 -7.16
CA VAL A 228 -9.89 -16.69 -6.48
C VAL A 228 -11.31 -16.19 -6.21
N VAL A 229 -12.31 -16.96 -6.67
CA VAL A 229 -13.74 -16.68 -6.43
C VAL A 229 -14.16 -17.29 -5.08
N LEU A 230 -14.94 -16.54 -4.30
CA LEU A 230 -15.46 -17.01 -3.02
C LEU A 230 -16.53 -18.10 -3.24
N GLY A 231 -16.30 -19.31 -2.69
CA GLY A 231 -17.26 -20.43 -2.82
C GLY A 231 -18.63 -20.18 -2.17
N GLU A 232 -18.71 -19.32 -1.15
CA GLU A 232 -19.96 -18.95 -0.47
C GLU A 232 -20.75 -17.83 -1.18
N LYS A 233 -20.24 -17.29 -2.28
CA LYS A 233 -20.83 -16.16 -3.00
C LYS A 233 -22.31 -16.41 -3.36
N GLU A 234 -22.62 -17.56 -3.95
CA GLU A 234 -23.97 -17.90 -4.38
C GLU A 234 -24.96 -17.95 -3.22
N LYS A 235 -24.54 -18.45 -2.06
CA LYS A 235 -25.35 -18.48 -0.84
C LYS A 235 -25.70 -17.07 -0.36
N ILE A 236 -24.70 -16.19 -0.30
CA ILE A 236 -24.90 -14.79 0.11
C ILE A 236 -25.84 -14.06 -0.84
N LEU A 237 -25.66 -14.27 -2.16
CA LEU A 237 -26.54 -13.67 -3.18
C LEU A 237 -27.98 -14.20 -3.11
N SER A 238 -28.18 -15.52 -2.88
CA SER A 238 -29.51 -16.09 -2.73
C SER A 238 -30.24 -15.57 -1.48
N ASP A 239 -29.53 -15.43 -0.38
CA ASP A 239 -30.10 -14.90 0.86
C ASP A 239 -30.44 -13.39 0.75
N ALA A 240 -29.60 -12.61 0.07
CA ALA A 240 -29.90 -11.22 -0.27
C ALA A 240 -31.14 -11.12 -1.17
N GLN A 241 -31.26 -12.00 -2.18
CA GLN A 241 -32.43 -12.05 -3.07
C GLN A 241 -33.73 -12.34 -2.30
N LYS A 242 -33.71 -13.32 -1.38
CA LYS A 242 -34.89 -13.63 -0.53
C LYS A 242 -35.33 -12.42 0.31
N LYS A 243 -34.37 -11.65 0.84
CA LYS A 243 -34.68 -10.41 1.58
C LYS A 243 -35.33 -9.37 0.67
N VAL A 244 -34.79 -9.17 -0.52
CA VAL A 244 -35.37 -8.25 -1.53
C VAL A 244 -36.77 -8.69 -1.91
N ASP A 245 -37.01 -9.98 -2.16
CA ASP A 245 -38.34 -10.51 -2.48
C ASP A 245 -39.35 -10.28 -1.35
N THR A 246 -38.88 -10.32 -0.11
CA THR A 246 -39.74 -9.99 1.07
C THR A 246 -40.10 -8.51 1.08
N VAL A 247 -39.16 -7.61 0.81
CA VAL A 247 -39.43 -6.16 0.69
C VAL A 247 -40.41 -5.87 -0.44
N MET A 248 -40.23 -6.53 -1.61
CA MET A 248 -41.15 -6.39 -2.75
C MET A 248 -42.57 -6.89 -2.43
N LYS A 249 -42.72 -7.98 -1.63
CA LYS A 249 -44.03 -8.44 -1.13
C LYS A 249 -44.67 -7.44 -0.19
N GLN A 250 -43.89 -6.80 0.70
CA GLN A 250 -44.40 -5.75 1.60
C GLN A 250 -44.89 -4.53 0.81
N PHE A 251 -44.12 -4.12 -0.21
CA PHE A 251 -44.54 -3.03 -1.09
C PHE A 251 -45.82 -3.31 -1.83
N ARG A 252 -45.95 -4.51 -2.45
CA ARG A 252 -47.19 -4.92 -3.15
C ARG A 252 -48.40 -4.99 -2.25
N ARG A 253 -48.23 -5.17 -0.92
CA ARG A 253 -49.27 -5.12 0.10
C ARG A 253 -49.59 -3.71 0.58
N GLY A 254 -48.90 -2.69 0.10
CA GLY A 254 -49.07 -1.29 0.51
C GLY A 254 -48.53 -0.96 1.92
N LEU A 255 -47.64 -1.80 2.46
CA LEU A 255 -47.09 -1.60 3.82
C LEU A 255 -45.94 -0.62 3.88
N ILE A 256 -45.27 -0.36 2.73
CA ILE A 256 -44.13 0.55 2.60
C ILE A 256 -44.33 1.43 1.38
N THR A 257 -43.72 2.64 1.42
CA THR A 257 -43.69 3.58 0.30
C THR A 257 -42.68 3.16 -0.78
N GLU A 258 -42.74 3.78 -1.96
CA GLU A 258 -41.77 3.56 -3.06
C GLU A 258 -40.35 3.91 -2.63
N ASP A 259 -40.15 5.03 -1.95
CA ASP A 259 -38.86 5.49 -1.48
C ASP A 259 -38.27 4.55 -0.41
N GLU A 260 -39.10 4.12 0.55
CA GLU A 260 -38.65 3.13 1.53
C GLU A 260 -38.26 1.77 0.89
N ARG A 261 -39.02 1.35 -0.11
CA ARG A 261 -38.72 0.13 -0.86
C ARG A 261 -37.35 0.27 -1.54
N TYR A 262 -37.14 1.40 -2.24
CA TYR A 262 -35.90 1.70 -2.95
C TYR A 262 -34.69 1.70 -2.01
N ASP A 263 -34.76 2.42 -0.89
CA ASP A 263 -33.69 2.52 0.08
C ASP A 263 -33.37 1.17 0.73
N ARG A 264 -34.39 0.37 1.06
CA ARG A 264 -34.20 -0.97 1.62
C ARG A 264 -33.54 -1.93 0.61
N VAL A 265 -33.92 -1.89 -0.65
CA VAL A 265 -33.30 -2.73 -1.69
C VAL A 265 -31.83 -2.37 -1.88
N ILE A 266 -31.50 -1.08 -1.95
CA ILE A 266 -30.11 -0.61 -2.06
C ILE A 266 -29.29 -1.04 -0.85
N SER A 267 -29.81 -0.86 0.36
CA SER A 267 -29.16 -1.24 1.60
C SER A 267 -28.86 -2.75 1.65
N ILE A 268 -29.80 -3.60 1.22
CA ILE A 268 -29.60 -5.05 1.18
C ILE A 268 -28.45 -5.43 0.22
N TRP A 269 -28.43 -4.86 -0.98
CA TRP A 269 -27.41 -5.19 -1.97
C TRP A 269 -26.02 -4.59 -1.61
N SER A 270 -25.99 -3.41 -1.01
CA SER A 270 -24.76 -2.84 -0.48
C SER A 270 -24.18 -3.70 0.63
N GLY A 271 -25.00 -4.10 1.59
CA GLY A 271 -24.58 -4.99 2.68
C GLY A 271 -24.13 -6.38 2.19
N ALA A 272 -24.75 -6.91 1.13
CA ALA A 272 -24.31 -8.15 0.52
C ALA A 272 -22.93 -8.00 -0.13
N LYS A 273 -22.68 -6.88 -0.85
CA LYS A 273 -21.38 -6.56 -1.43
C LYS A 273 -20.29 -6.43 -0.36
N ASP A 274 -20.57 -5.71 0.73
CA ASP A 274 -19.62 -5.51 1.82
C ASP A 274 -19.28 -6.84 2.52
N THR A 275 -20.27 -7.71 2.70
CA THR A 275 -20.09 -9.07 3.24
C THR A 275 -19.20 -9.92 2.32
N ILE A 276 -19.44 -9.87 1.01
CA ILE A 276 -18.62 -10.59 0.02
C ILE A 276 -17.19 -10.04 0.04
N GLN A 277 -17.02 -8.72 0.11
CA GLN A 277 -15.70 -8.08 0.18
C GLN A 277 -14.91 -8.52 1.41
N GLY A 278 -15.53 -8.48 2.60
CA GLY A 278 -14.88 -8.89 3.84
C GLY A 278 -14.43 -10.35 3.79
N LYS A 279 -15.34 -11.27 3.47
CA LYS A 279 -15.02 -12.70 3.35
C LYS A 279 -14.00 -13.01 2.26
N LEU A 280 -14.05 -12.30 1.13
CA LEU A 280 -13.09 -12.46 0.05
C LEU A 280 -11.68 -12.09 0.51
N MET A 281 -11.54 -10.95 1.19
CA MET A 281 -10.23 -10.50 1.70
C MET A 281 -9.68 -11.42 2.78
N GLU A 282 -10.53 -12.02 3.63
CA GLU A 282 -10.13 -12.99 4.64
C GLU A 282 -9.72 -14.35 4.05
N SER A 283 -10.37 -14.77 2.97
CA SER A 283 -10.12 -16.08 2.32
C SER A 283 -8.87 -16.10 1.43
N LEU A 284 -8.30 -14.94 1.10
CA LEU A 284 -7.14 -14.85 0.23
C LEU A 284 -5.85 -15.28 0.92
N ASP A 285 -5.04 -16.05 0.21
CA ASP A 285 -3.65 -16.29 0.62
C ASP A 285 -2.88 -14.95 0.60
N LYS A 286 -2.20 -14.63 1.69
CA LYS A 286 -1.36 -13.44 1.80
C LYS A 286 -0.22 -13.40 0.75
N ARG A 287 0.07 -14.53 0.12
CA ARG A 287 1.04 -14.65 -0.99
C ARG A 287 0.45 -14.41 -2.37
N ASN A 288 -0.86 -14.26 -2.45
CA ASN A 288 -1.50 -13.98 -3.73
C ASN A 288 -0.99 -12.63 -4.28
N PRO A 289 -0.50 -12.56 -5.54
CA PRO A 289 0.03 -11.35 -6.14
C PRO A 289 -0.93 -10.16 -6.07
N ILE A 290 -2.21 -10.39 -6.30
CA ILE A 290 -3.24 -9.33 -6.26
C ILE A 290 -3.46 -8.83 -4.83
N PHE A 291 -3.45 -9.75 -3.85
CA PHE A 291 -3.52 -9.37 -2.44
C PHE A 291 -2.32 -8.50 -2.04
N MET A 292 -1.10 -8.91 -2.40
CA MET A 292 0.12 -8.15 -2.12
C MET A 292 0.09 -6.76 -2.74
N MET A 293 -0.37 -6.62 -3.99
CA MET A 293 -0.50 -5.31 -4.65
C MET A 293 -1.48 -4.38 -3.95
N SER A 294 -2.61 -4.92 -3.49
CA SER A 294 -3.65 -4.15 -2.79
C SER A 294 -3.26 -3.83 -1.35
N ASP A 295 -2.77 -4.83 -0.58
CA ASP A 295 -2.41 -4.64 0.84
C ASP A 295 -1.20 -3.74 1.01
N SER A 296 -0.20 -3.82 0.13
CA SER A 296 0.96 -2.93 0.14
C SER A 296 0.60 -1.46 -0.15
N GLY A 297 -0.53 -1.19 -0.80
CA GLY A 297 -0.90 0.12 -1.31
C GLY A 297 -0.12 0.52 -2.58
N ALA A 298 0.54 -0.42 -3.24
CA ALA A 298 1.24 -0.18 -4.49
C ALA A 298 0.28 0.13 -5.64
N ARG A 299 -0.75 -0.69 -5.80
CA ARG A 299 -1.79 -0.52 -6.83
C ARG A 299 -3.08 -1.23 -6.45
N GLY A 300 -4.22 -0.58 -6.77
CA GLY A 300 -5.53 -1.13 -6.50
C GLY A 300 -5.97 -0.99 -5.04
N ASN A 301 -7.19 -1.42 -4.78
CA ASN A 301 -7.79 -1.46 -3.44
C ASN A 301 -8.74 -2.66 -3.32
N ALA A 302 -9.23 -2.95 -2.12
CA ALA A 302 -10.13 -4.05 -1.85
C ALA A 302 -11.40 -4.02 -2.71
N SER A 303 -11.93 -2.82 -3.03
CA SER A 303 -13.11 -2.68 -3.90
C SER A 303 -12.83 -3.10 -5.35
N ASN A 304 -11.64 -2.80 -5.88
CA ASN A 304 -11.24 -3.24 -7.22
C ASN A 304 -11.17 -4.77 -7.28
N PHE A 305 -10.58 -5.39 -6.25
CA PHE A 305 -10.49 -6.85 -6.17
C PHE A 305 -11.88 -7.50 -6.03
N THR A 306 -12.78 -6.89 -5.27
CA THR A 306 -14.18 -7.35 -5.15
C THR A 306 -14.88 -7.36 -6.51
N GLN A 307 -14.62 -6.39 -7.38
CA GLN A 307 -15.17 -6.40 -8.74
C GLN A 307 -14.57 -7.51 -9.62
N LEU A 308 -13.30 -7.86 -9.40
CA LEU A 308 -12.63 -8.92 -10.16
C LEU A 308 -13.12 -10.32 -9.76
N ALA A 309 -13.25 -10.60 -8.46
CA ALA A 309 -13.46 -11.93 -7.90
C ALA A 309 -14.80 -12.13 -7.18
N GLY A 310 -15.43 -11.06 -6.71
CA GLY A 310 -16.68 -11.09 -5.95
C GLY A 310 -17.89 -10.72 -6.80
N MET A 311 -18.39 -9.50 -6.63
CA MET A 311 -19.49 -8.93 -7.42
C MET A 311 -19.20 -7.45 -7.74
N ARG A 312 -19.67 -6.99 -8.87
CA ARG A 312 -19.54 -5.58 -9.23
C ARG A 312 -20.46 -4.68 -8.40
N GLY A 313 -21.69 -5.15 -8.13
CA GLY A 313 -22.65 -4.45 -7.27
C GLY A 313 -23.56 -3.47 -7.99
N LEU A 314 -24.05 -2.47 -7.26
CA LEU A 314 -24.98 -1.46 -7.75
C LEU A 314 -24.26 -0.43 -8.64
N MET A 315 -24.93 0.01 -9.69
CA MET A 315 -24.45 1.02 -10.64
C MET A 315 -25.39 2.22 -10.65
N ALA A 316 -24.83 3.42 -10.87
CA ALA A 316 -25.62 4.63 -11.03
C ALA A 316 -25.97 4.87 -12.51
N ASN A 317 -27.18 5.36 -12.77
CA ASN A 317 -27.57 5.83 -14.08
C ASN A 317 -26.86 7.20 -14.40
N PRO A 318 -26.96 7.72 -15.63
CA PRO A 318 -26.36 9.01 -15.99
C PRO A 318 -26.86 10.19 -15.13
N ALA A 319 -28.11 10.14 -14.67
CA ALA A 319 -28.72 11.16 -13.79
C ALA A 319 -28.23 11.08 -12.33
N GLY A 320 -27.45 10.05 -11.95
CA GLY A 320 -26.91 9.87 -10.61
C GLY A 320 -27.75 8.98 -9.67
N ARG A 321 -28.97 8.56 -10.07
CA ARG A 321 -29.78 7.64 -9.29
C ARG A 321 -29.22 6.21 -9.42
N ILE A 322 -29.17 5.46 -8.32
CA ILE A 322 -28.70 4.08 -8.30
C ILE A 322 -29.76 3.18 -8.96
N ILE A 323 -29.29 2.28 -9.84
CA ILE A 323 -30.14 1.26 -10.47
C ILE A 323 -30.33 0.13 -9.46
N GLU A 324 -31.59 -0.25 -9.18
CA GLU A 324 -31.93 -1.26 -8.17
C GLU A 324 -31.48 -2.68 -8.54
N LEU A 325 -31.21 -2.92 -9.83
CA LEU A 325 -30.71 -4.19 -10.31
C LEU A 325 -29.18 -4.27 -10.15
N PRO A 326 -28.66 -5.09 -9.21
CA PRO A 326 -27.23 -5.21 -9.00
C PRO A 326 -26.58 -6.06 -10.09
N ILE A 327 -25.32 -5.79 -10.40
CA ILE A 327 -24.48 -6.68 -11.18
C ILE A 327 -23.92 -7.72 -10.23
N LYS A 328 -24.45 -8.94 -10.29
CA LYS A 328 -24.08 -10.07 -9.42
C LYS A 328 -22.80 -10.75 -9.87
N SER A 329 -22.49 -10.69 -11.15
CA SER A 329 -21.32 -11.30 -11.75
C SER A 329 -20.04 -10.53 -11.42
N SER A 330 -18.92 -11.25 -11.36
CA SER A 330 -17.57 -10.69 -11.32
C SER A 330 -16.96 -10.62 -12.72
N PHE A 331 -15.87 -9.85 -12.88
CA PHE A 331 -15.16 -9.83 -14.16
C PHE A 331 -14.57 -11.18 -14.54
N ARG A 332 -14.17 -12.00 -13.57
CA ARG A 332 -13.67 -13.35 -13.83
C ARG A 332 -14.74 -14.27 -14.40
N GLU A 333 -15.97 -14.19 -13.90
CA GLU A 333 -17.10 -14.99 -14.37
C GLU A 333 -17.63 -14.52 -15.73
N GLY A 334 -17.41 -13.25 -16.03
CA GLY A 334 -17.99 -12.56 -17.19
C GLY A 334 -19.37 -12.00 -16.90
N LEU A 335 -19.67 -10.85 -17.50
CA LEU A 335 -20.96 -10.18 -17.35
C LEU A 335 -21.96 -10.70 -18.38
N THR A 336 -23.22 -10.79 -17.99
CA THR A 336 -24.31 -10.99 -18.95
C THR A 336 -24.49 -9.74 -19.82
N VAL A 337 -25.18 -9.87 -20.96
CA VAL A 337 -25.42 -8.72 -21.86
C VAL A 337 -26.12 -7.57 -21.15
N GLN A 338 -27.09 -7.88 -20.30
CA GLN A 338 -27.83 -6.86 -19.52
C GLN A 338 -26.93 -6.19 -18.47
N GLU A 339 -26.15 -6.97 -17.74
CA GLU A 339 -25.20 -6.45 -16.75
C GLU A 339 -24.12 -5.58 -17.39
N TYR A 340 -23.62 -6.00 -18.57
CA TYR A 340 -22.68 -5.20 -19.33
C TYR A 340 -23.28 -3.87 -19.74
N PHE A 341 -24.51 -3.86 -20.28
CA PHE A 341 -25.19 -2.62 -20.66
C PHE A 341 -25.38 -1.66 -19.49
N ILE A 342 -25.85 -2.16 -18.33
CA ILE A 342 -25.98 -1.36 -17.10
C ILE A 342 -24.61 -0.79 -16.68
N SER A 343 -23.57 -1.57 -16.80
CA SER A 343 -22.22 -1.16 -16.42
C SER A 343 -21.65 -0.02 -17.28
N THR A 344 -22.08 0.09 -18.54
CA THR A 344 -21.63 1.16 -19.46
C THR A 344 -22.06 2.54 -19.02
N HIS A 345 -23.16 2.68 -18.31
CA HIS A 345 -23.61 3.98 -17.77
C HIS A 345 -22.57 4.59 -16.83
N GLY A 346 -22.04 3.77 -15.90
CA GLY A 346 -21.01 4.20 -14.97
C GLY A 346 -19.69 4.54 -15.67
N ALA A 347 -19.27 3.73 -16.65
CA ALA A 347 -18.05 3.97 -17.41
C ALA A 347 -18.13 5.28 -18.23
N ARG A 348 -19.22 5.49 -18.95
CA ARG A 348 -19.45 6.72 -19.75
C ARG A 348 -19.50 7.97 -18.83
N LYS A 349 -20.22 7.89 -17.71
CA LYS A 349 -20.28 8.98 -16.74
C LYS A 349 -18.89 9.30 -16.18
N GLY A 350 -18.11 8.28 -15.82
CA GLY A 350 -16.74 8.46 -15.31
C GLY A 350 -15.82 9.17 -16.32
N LEU A 351 -15.89 8.79 -17.59
CA LEU A 351 -15.12 9.43 -18.66
C LEU A 351 -15.54 10.91 -18.85
N ALA A 352 -16.84 11.18 -18.92
CA ALA A 352 -17.37 12.54 -19.07
C ALA A 352 -17.02 13.42 -17.84
N ASP A 353 -17.23 12.90 -16.64
CA ASP A 353 -16.93 13.62 -15.40
C ASP A 353 -15.43 13.95 -15.29
N THR A 354 -14.55 13.05 -15.67
CA THR A 354 -13.10 13.28 -15.66
C THR A 354 -12.73 14.43 -16.59
N ALA A 355 -13.26 14.44 -17.82
CA ALA A 355 -12.98 15.48 -18.81
C ALA A 355 -13.48 16.86 -18.35
N LEU A 356 -14.69 16.95 -17.78
CA LEU A 356 -15.28 18.22 -17.32
C LEU A 356 -14.66 18.73 -16.02
N LYS A 357 -14.46 17.86 -15.02
CA LYS A 357 -13.89 18.26 -13.73
C LYS A 357 -12.44 18.71 -13.80
N THR A 358 -11.70 18.26 -14.80
CA THR A 358 -10.32 18.73 -15.05
C THR A 358 -10.31 20.23 -15.38
N ALA A 359 -11.23 20.69 -16.25
CA ALA A 359 -11.37 22.09 -16.60
C ALA A 359 -11.82 22.94 -15.40
N ASP A 360 -12.81 22.49 -14.64
CA ASP A 360 -13.32 23.18 -13.45
C ASP A 360 -12.26 23.34 -12.37
N SER A 361 -11.49 22.26 -12.12
CA SER A 361 -10.37 22.27 -11.17
C SER A 361 -9.27 23.24 -11.62
N GLY A 362 -8.94 23.27 -12.90
CA GLY A 362 -7.95 24.20 -13.46
C GLY A 362 -8.39 25.66 -13.32
N TYR A 363 -9.64 25.97 -13.62
CA TYR A 363 -10.18 27.31 -13.46
C TYR A 363 -10.27 27.76 -11.99
N LEU A 364 -10.64 26.86 -11.09
CA LEU A 364 -10.63 27.14 -9.64
C LEU A 364 -9.22 27.45 -9.15
N THR A 365 -8.24 26.63 -9.53
CA THR A 365 -6.83 26.82 -9.16
C THR A 365 -6.31 28.17 -9.66
N ARG A 366 -6.60 28.54 -10.91
CA ARG A 366 -6.21 29.83 -11.47
C ARG A 366 -6.78 30.99 -10.65
N ARG A 367 -8.07 30.96 -10.31
CA ARG A 367 -8.70 32.03 -9.51
C ARG A 367 -8.09 32.13 -8.11
N LEU A 368 -7.75 30.99 -7.50
CA LEU A 368 -7.09 30.99 -6.19
C LEU A 368 -5.69 31.58 -6.25
N VAL A 369 -4.92 31.25 -7.29
CA VAL A 369 -3.60 31.83 -7.51
C VAL A 369 -3.69 33.33 -7.75
N ASP A 370 -4.63 33.81 -8.56
CA ASP A 370 -4.82 35.24 -8.84
C ASP A 370 -5.18 36.03 -7.57
N VAL A 371 -5.92 35.43 -6.63
CA VAL A 371 -6.26 36.06 -5.35
C VAL A 371 -5.10 36.00 -4.33
N ALA A 372 -4.32 34.93 -4.35
CA ALA A 372 -3.27 34.67 -3.37
C ALA A 372 -1.87 35.10 -3.84
N GLN A 373 -1.73 35.75 -5.00
CA GLN A 373 -0.43 36.09 -5.58
C GLN A 373 0.38 37.10 -4.74
N ASP A 374 -0.30 37.88 -3.91
CA ASP A 374 0.32 38.91 -3.06
C ASP A 374 0.60 38.40 -1.63
N VAL A 375 0.33 37.15 -1.33
CA VAL A 375 0.57 36.48 -0.06
C VAL A 375 1.86 35.67 -0.14
#